data_f562504249881053dfd32bf2ec70e1f8
#
_entry.id   f562504249881053dfd32bf2ec70e1f8
#
_cell.length_a   1.000
_cell.length_b   1.000
_cell.length_c   1.000
_cell.angle_alpha   90.00
_cell.angle_beta   90.00
_cell.angle_gamma   90.00
#
_symmetry.space_group_name_H-M   'P 1'
#
loop_
_entity.id
_entity.type
_entity.pdbx_description
1 polymer ?
#
loop_
_entity_poly.entity_id
_entity_poly.type
_entity_poly.pdbx_seq_one_letter_code
_entity_poly.pdbx_strand_id
1 'polypeptide(L)'
;MILYAIGDSITSGAELQEDGSMEESNKAYAYPMYLTDKLNYDECDNKAIAGAPNEWIARRGVLDIQALLDKGYKAQDLRVVVGWSSLNRAEISIKELKSRYPGRDAEWQTAHTSTEQFMFETMFINANTSQELVLGDGKLAVEHGQVARDFYADYVWDYELEYEKWYSQILFFQNYLENKNIKYIF
;
A
#
# COMPACT_ATOMS: atom_id res chain seq x y z
N MET A 1 -9.29 -9.54 -19.39
CA MET A 1 -9.36 -8.34 -18.53
C MET A 1 -8.67 -8.62 -17.21
N ILE A 2 -7.94 -7.65 -16.66
CA ILE A 2 -7.25 -7.76 -15.38
C ILE A 2 -7.94 -6.84 -14.36
N LEU A 3 -8.20 -7.34 -13.16
CA LEU A 3 -8.53 -6.53 -12.01
C LEU A 3 -7.24 -6.18 -11.27
N TYR A 4 -6.81 -4.93 -11.33
CA TYR A 4 -5.77 -4.40 -10.48
C TYR A 4 -6.39 -3.88 -9.19
N ALA A 5 -5.91 -4.37 -8.05
CA ALA A 5 -6.39 -3.96 -6.73
C ALA A 5 -5.25 -3.37 -5.90
N ILE A 6 -5.51 -2.26 -5.25
CA ILE A 6 -4.57 -1.63 -4.33
C ILE A 6 -5.31 -1.08 -3.12
N GLY A 7 -4.68 -1.10 -1.96
CA GLY A 7 -5.29 -0.66 -0.72
C GLY A 7 -4.52 -1.14 0.51
N ASP A 8 -5.20 -1.12 1.62
CA ASP A 8 -4.66 -1.53 2.92
C ASP A 8 -4.96 -2.99 3.29
N SER A 9 -5.00 -3.29 4.59
CA SER A 9 -5.25 -4.62 5.15
C SER A 9 -6.56 -5.26 4.68
N ILE A 10 -7.62 -4.48 4.51
CA ILE A 10 -8.91 -5.00 4.04
C ILE A 10 -8.79 -5.49 2.59
N THR A 11 -8.12 -4.71 1.76
CA THR A 11 -7.92 -5.06 0.34
C THR A 11 -6.91 -6.20 0.17
N SER A 12 -5.90 -6.29 1.05
CA SER A 12 -4.94 -7.40 1.04
C SER A 12 -5.52 -8.70 1.59
N GLY A 13 -6.63 -8.65 2.32
CA GLY A 13 -7.20 -9.81 2.99
C GLY A 13 -6.46 -10.21 4.26
N ALA A 14 -5.76 -9.26 4.91
CA ALA A 14 -5.10 -9.52 6.17
C ALA A 14 -6.10 -10.06 7.21
N GLU A 15 -5.67 -11.05 7.97
CA GLU A 15 -6.46 -11.71 9.03
C GLU A 15 -7.69 -12.51 8.54
N LEU A 16 -7.81 -12.77 7.24
CA LEU A 16 -8.92 -13.59 6.71
C LEU A 16 -8.75 -15.09 6.97
N GLN A 17 -7.54 -15.55 7.25
CA GLN A 17 -7.29 -16.92 7.69
C GLN A 17 -7.47 -17.08 9.20
N GLU A 18 -7.81 -18.28 9.63
CA GLU A 18 -8.07 -18.58 11.04
C GLU A 18 -6.86 -18.33 11.95
N ASP A 19 -5.64 -18.36 11.41
CA ASP A 19 -4.40 -18.07 12.13
C ASP A 19 -4.14 -16.58 12.36
N GLY A 20 -4.98 -15.70 11.79
CA GLY A 20 -4.82 -14.25 11.89
C GLY A 20 -3.59 -13.71 11.18
N SER A 21 -2.98 -14.49 10.28
CA SER A 21 -1.76 -14.10 9.58
C SER A 21 -1.98 -12.91 8.64
N MET A 22 -0.88 -12.18 8.36
CA MET A 22 -0.85 -11.11 7.37
C MET A 22 -0.13 -11.53 6.08
N GLU A 23 -0.17 -12.82 5.79
CA GLU A 23 0.58 -13.38 4.68
C GLU A 23 0.01 -13.00 3.31
N GLU A 24 0.88 -13.01 2.31
CA GLU A 24 0.52 -12.77 0.90
C GLU A 24 -0.53 -13.77 0.40
N SER A 25 -0.53 -15.00 0.93
CA SER A 25 -1.51 -16.03 0.65
C SER A 25 -2.96 -15.62 0.93
N ASN A 26 -3.18 -14.70 1.87
CA ASN A 26 -4.50 -14.19 2.23
C ASN A 26 -5.19 -13.45 1.07
N LYS A 27 -4.42 -12.91 0.13
CA LYS A 27 -4.96 -12.23 -1.05
C LYS A 27 -5.88 -13.11 -1.89
N ALA A 28 -5.69 -14.41 -1.85
CA ALA A 28 -6.55 -15.38 -2.52
C ALA A 28 -7.99 -15.41 -1.96
N TYR A 29 -8.17 -14.96 -0.73
CA TYR A 29 -9.47 -14.93 -0.03
C TYR A 29 -10.04 -13.50 0.08
N ALA A 30 -9.28 -12.50 -0.33
CA ALA A 30 -9.69 -11.10 -0.27
C ALA A 30 -10.76 -10.75 -1.30
N TYR A 31 -11.55 -9.72 -1.02
CA TYR A 31 -12.64 -9.30 -1.90
C TYR A 31 -12.23 -9.01 -3.37
N PRO A 32 -11.00 -8.56 -3.70
CA PRO A 32 -10.63 -8.38 -5.10
C PRO A 32 -10.62 -9.70 -5.88
N MET A 33 -10.20 -10.81 -5.26
CA MET A 33 -10.25 -12.12 -5.89
C MET A 33 -11.70 -12.55 -6.13
N TYR A 34 -12.58 -12.36 -5.12
CA TYR A 34 -14.02 -12.64 -5.28
C TYR A 34 -14.65 -11.80 -6.40
N LEU A 35 -14.29 -10.52 -6.53
CA LEU A 35 -14.77 -9.68 -7.63
C LEU A 35 -14.27 -10.18 -8.99
N THR A 36 -13.02 -10.63 -9.07
CA THR A 36 -12.43 -11.20 -10.28
C THR A 36 -13.24 -12.40 -10.77
N ASP A 37 -13.53 -13.32 -9.88
CA ASP A 37 -14.33 -14.51 -10.21
C ASP A 37 -15.77 -14.13 -10.60
N LYS A 38 -16.40 -13.24 -9.83
CA LYS A 38 -17.79 -12.83 -10.03
C LYS A 38 -18.02 -12.10 -11.36
N LEU A 39 -17.02 -11.32 -11.79
CA LEU A 39 -17.08 -10.52 -13.02
C LEU A 39 -16.42 -11.23 -14.21
N ASN A 40 -15.96 -12.47 -14.05
CA ASN A 40 -15.26 -13.27 -15.05
C ASN A 40 -14.06 -12.53 -15.66
N TYR A 41 -13.24 -11.93 -14.82
CA TYR A 41 -11.95 -11.40 -15.23
C TYR A 41 -10.89 -12.50 -15.27
N ASP A 42 -9.89 -12.36 -16.13
CA ASP A 42 -8.89 -13.42 -16.37
C ASP A 42 -7.86 -13.50 -15.25
N GLU A 43 -7.63 -12.37 -14.54
CA GLU A 43 -6.56 -12.22 -13.56
C GLU A 43 -6.91 -11.17 -12.50
N CYS A 44 -6.42 -11.39 -11.28
CA CYS A 44 -6.40 -10.42 -10.20
C CYS A 44 -4.94 -10.09 -9.82
N ASP A 45 -4.53 -8.84 -10.05
CA ASP A 45 -3.25 -8.32 -9.57
C ASP A 45 -3.47 -7.49 -8.30
N ASN A 46 -3.49 -8.16 -7.14
CA ASN A 46 -3.72 -7.51 -5.84
C ASN A 46 -2.39 -7.04 -5.23
N LYS A 47 -2.12 -5.73 -5.31
CA LYS A 47 -0.92 -5.07 -4.77
C LYS A 47 -1.13 -4.43 -3.40
N ALA A 48 -2.28 -4.65 -2.78
CA ALA A 48 -2.56 -4.11 -1.45
C ALA A 48 -1.59 -4.64 -0.39
N ILE A 49 -1.28 -3.80 0.58
CA ILE A 49 -0.40 -4.12 1.70
C ILE A 49 -1.06 -3.70 3.01
N ALA A 50 -1.06 -4.60 4.00
CA ALA A 50 -1.57 -4.28 5.32
C ALA A 50 -0.84 -3.06 5.92
N GLY A 51 -1.62 -2.12 6.46
CA GLY A 51 -1.07 -0.89 7.04
C GLY A 51 -0.78 0.23 6.04
N ALA A 52 -0.91 0.01 4.73
CA ALA A 52 -0.60 1.00 3.71
C ALA A 52 -1.37 2.32 3.93
N PRO A 53 -0.69 3.47 3.92
CA PRO A 53 -1.31 4.79 3.98
C PRO A 53 -1.75 5.28 2.59
N ASN A 54 -2.59 6.30 2.58
CA ASN A 54 -3.24 6.78 1.35
C ASN A 54 -2.25 7.35 0.32
N GLU A 55 -1.20 8.04 0.75
CA GLU A 55 -0.15 8.54 -0.14
C GLU A 55 0.61 7.42 -0.85
N TRP A 56 0.88 6.32 -0.16
CA TRP A 56 1.49 5.15 -0.76
C TRP A 56 0.53 4.51 -1.78
N ILE A 57 -0.77 4.33 -1.41
CA ILE A 57 -1.79 3.75 -2.27
C ILE A 57 -1.90 4.52 -3.58
N ALA A 58 -2.03 5.86 -3.51
CA ALA A 58 -2.15 6.70 -4.71
C ALA A 58 -0.89 6.64 -5.58
N ARG A 59 0.28 6.84 -4.99
CA ARG A 59 1.56 6.86 -5.71
C ARG A 59 1.88 5.50 -6.32
N ARG A 60 1.73 4.42 -5.54
CA ARG A 60 2.02 3.07 -6.00
C ARG A 60 1.05 2.65 -7.08
N GLY A 61 -0.24 2.96 -6.94
CA GLY A 61 -1.25 2.68 -7.95
C GLY A 61 -0.92 3.28 -9.31
N VAL A 62 -0.49 4.54 -9.34
CA VAL A 62 -0.06 5.19 -10.60
C VAL A 62 1.13 4.47 -11.22
N LEU A 63 2.16 4.15 -10.41
CA LEU A 63 3.38 3.51 -10.91
C LEU A 63 3.11 2.10 -11.45
N ASP A 64 2.33 1.30 -10.74
CA ASP A 64 2.03 -0.07 -11.16
C ASP A 64 1.16 -0.10 -12.41
N ILE A 65 0.15 0.75 -12.50
CA ILE A 65 -0.70 0.85 -13.68
C ILE A 65 0.11 1.32 -14.88
N GLN A 66 1.00 2.32 -14.70
CA GLN A 66 1.88 2.74 -15.79
C GLN A 66 2.79 1.60 -16.23
N ALA A 67 3.35 0.83 -15.31
CA ALA A 67 4.17 -0.33 -15.64
C ALA A 67 3.38 -1.43 -16.40
N LEU A 68 2.10 -1.63 -16.09
CA LEU A 68 1.24 -2.55 -16.86
C LEU A 68 1.02 -2.02 -18.28
N LEU A 69 0.75 -0.73 -18.44
CA LEU A 69 0.60 -0.12 -19.76
C LEU A 69 1.88 -0.21 -20.58
N ASP A 70 3.05 0.01 -19.97
CA ASP A 70 4.36 -0.07 -20.62
C ASP A 70 4.71 -1.52 -21.04
N LYS A 71 4.19 -2.52 -20.32
CA LYS A 71 4.26 -3.94 -20.70
C LYS A 71 3.30 -4.31 -21.85
N GLY A 72 2.48 -3.39 -22.31
CA GLY A 72 1.59 -3.58 -23.46
C GLY A 72 0.16 -3.95 -23.12
N TYR A 73 -0.24 -3.94 -21.84
CA TYR A 73 -1.65 -4.06 -21.47
C TYR A 73 -2.42 -2.84 -21.96
N LYS A 74 -3.62 -3.04 -22.45
CA LYS A 74 -4.45 -1.94 -22.93
C LYS A 74 -5.30 -1.40 -21.79
N ALA A 75 -5.47 -0.08 -21.73
CA ALA A 75 -6.28 0.57 -20.71
C ALA A 75 -7.72 0.02 -20.63
N GLN A 76 -8.29 -0.34 -21.76
CA GLN A 76 -9.64 -0.93 -21.84
C GLN A 76 -9.73 -2.33 -21.18
N ASP A 77 -8.61 -3.04 -21.05
CA ASP A 77 -8.55 -4.38 -20.46
C ASP A 77 -8.20 -4.34 -18.97
N LEU A 78 -7.95 -3.15 -18.43
CA LEU A 78 -7.71 -2.93 -17.00
C LEU A 78 -8.99 -2.47 -16.29
N ARG A 79 -9.17 -2.99 -15.07
CA ARG A 79 -10.14 -2.52 -14.09
C ARG A 79 -9.40 -2.26 -12.81
N VAL A 80 -9.68 -1.14 -12.17
CA VAL A 80 -8.99 -0.74 -10.95
C VAL A 80 -9.96 -0.68 -9.79
N VAL A 81 -9.61 -1.31 -8.68
CA VAL A 81 -10.31 -1.14 -7.42
C VAL A 81 -9.34 -0.63 -6.37
N VAL A 82 -9.75 0.41 -5.64
CA VAL A 82 -8.92 1.06 -4.64
C VAL A 82 -9.61 1.02 -3.29
N GLY A 83 -8.99 0.38 -2.32
CA GLY A 83 -9.39 0.44 -0.92
C GLY A 83 -8.60 1.52 -0.20
N TRP A 84 -9.18 2.71 -0.02
CA TRP A 84 -8.52 3.78 0.72
C TRP A 84 -8.39 3.43 2.20
N SER A 85 -7.29 3.85 2.78
CA SER A 85 -6.95 3.61 4.17
C SER A 85 -7.47 4.72 5.10
N SER A 86 -7.35 4.50 6.40
CA SER A 86 -7.66 5.51 7.41
C SER A 86 -6.70 6.70 7.35
N LEU A 87 -7.19 7.89 7.76
CA LEU A 87 -6.43 9.16 7.68
C LEU A 87 -5.26 9.24 8.67
N ASN A 88 -5.23 8.37 9.67
CA ASN A 88 -4.22 8.37 10.72
C ASN A 88 -2.96 7.56 10.37
N ARG A 89 -2.80 7.16 9.12
CA ARG A 89 -1.63 6.43 8.62
C ARG A 89 -0.80 7.33 7.72
N ALA A 90 0.51 7.25 7.86
CA ALA A 90 1.47 7.99 7.04
C ALA A 90 2.62 7.10 6.59
N GLU A 91 3.28 7.54 5.52
CA GLU A 91 4.50 6.95 5.00
C GLU A 91 5.69 7.85 5.38
N ILE A 92 6.70 7.26 6.02
CA ILE A 92 7.95 7.96 6.34
C ILE A 92 9.10 7.31 5.60
N SER A 93 9.88 8.11 4.87
CA SER A 93 11.12 7.66 4.23
C SER A 93 12.25 7.54 5.25
N ILE A 94 12.89 6.38 5.33
CA ILE A 94 13.98 6.11 6.25
C ILE A 94 15.27 5.95 5.44
N LYS A 95 15.90 7.08 5.12
CA LYS A 95 17.15 7.09 4.33
C LYS A 95 18.36 6.48 5.03
N GLU A 96 18.38 6.45 6.36
CA GLU A 96 19.60 6.15 7.13
C GLU A 96 19.68 4.73 7.71
N LEU A 97 18.65 3.90 7.55
CA LEU A 97 18.69 2.54 8.10
C LEU A 97 19.78 1.67 7.45
N LYS A 98 20.08 1.86 6.17
CA LYS A 98 21.14 1.14 5.46
C LYS A 98 22.54 1.32 6.05
N SER A 99 22.86 2.54 6.49
CA SER A 99 24.20 2.85 7.01
C SER A 99 24.43 2.29 8.41
N ARG A 100 23.36 2.07 9.19
CA ARG A 100 23.45 1.60 10.58
C ARG A 100 23.39 0.09 10.74
N TYR A 101 22.89 -0.62 9.74
CA TYR A 101 22.67 -2.08 9.81
C TYR A 101 23.17 -2.79 8.54
N PRO A 102 24.50 -2.73 8.26
CA PRO A 102 25.07 -3.44 7.12
C PRO A 102 24.91 -4.95 7.33
N GLY A 103 24.23 -5.63 6.44
CA GLY A 103 24.01 -7.07 6.45
C GLY A 103 22.56 -7.54 6.48
N ARG A 104 21.60 -6.64 6.64
CA ARG A 104 20.15 -6.95 6.56
C ARG A 104 19.50 -6.54 5.23
N ASP A 105 20.29 -6.02 4.32
CA ASP A 105 19.82 -5.36 3.09
C ASP A 105 19.09 -6.26 2.11
N ALA A 106 19.34 -7.57 2.12
CA ALA A 106 18.82 -8.47 1.08
C ALA A 106 17.39 -8.94 1.35
N GLU A 107 17.00 -9.19 2.60
CA GLU A 107 15.67 -9.72 2.93
C GLU A 107 14.60 -8.61 2.98
N TRP A 108 14.97 -7.42 3.39
CA TRP A 108 14.09 -6.25 3.39
C TRP A 108 13.74 -5.75 1.98
N GLN A 109 14.71 -5.80 1.08
CA GLN A 109 14.51 -5.38 -0.30
C GLN A 109 13.52 -6.26 -1.06
N THR A 110 13.43 -7.53 -0.75
CA THR A 110 12.57 -8.49 -1.43
C THR A 110 11.10 -8.40 -1.02
N ALA A 111 10.78 -7.95 0.18
CA ALA A 111 9.41 -7.87 0.65
C ALA A 111 8.62 -6.65 0.12
N HIS A 112 9.31 -5.55 -0.22
CA HIS A 112 8.67 -4.27 -0.54
C HIS A 112 9.10 -3.62 -1.85
N THR A 113 10.03 -4.19 -2.61
CA THR A 113 10.53 -3.60 -3.87
C THR A 113 10.38 -4.57 -5.03
N SER A 114 9.24 -4.55 -5.69
CA SER A 114 9.09 -5.22 -6.99
C SER A 114 9.51 -4.34 -8.18
N THR A 115 10.13 -3.18 -7.96
CA THR A 115 10.67 -2.34 -9.04
C THR A 115 11.98 -1.67 -8.60
N GLU A 116 13.05 -2.01 -9.30
CA GLU A 116 14.43 -1.62 -9.03
C GLU A 116 14.76 -0.11 -9.10
N GLN A 117 13.82 0.76 -9.43
CA GLN A 117 14.09 2.17 -9.74
C GLN A 117 13.74 3.20 -8.66
N PHE A 118 13.00 2.84 -7.61
CA PHE A 118 12.66 3.79 -6.55
C PHE A 118 12.82 3.15 -5.17
N MET A 119 14.05 2.98 -4.75
CA MET A 119 14.37 2.50 -3.40
C MET A 119 14.23 3.62 -2.38
N PHE A 120 13.00 3.96 -2.01
CA PHE A 120 12.75 4.61 -0.74
C PHE A 120 12.34 3.51 0.24
N GLU A 121 13.17 3.25 1.21
CA GLU A 121 12.76 2.48 2.37
C GLU A 121 11.72 3.32 3.09
N THR A 122 10.49 2.81 3.18
CA THR A 122 9.39 3.53 3.79
C THR A 122 8.85 2.72 4.95
N MET A 123 8.55 3.41 6.03
CA MET A 123 7.85 2.89 7.17
C MET A 123 6.42 3.43 7.16
N PHE A 124 5.45 2.56 7.38
CA PHE A 124 4.08 2.99 7.61
C PHE A 124 3.86 3.20 9.10
N ILE A 125 3.31 4.34 9.47
CA ILE A 125 2.96 4.66 10.86
C ILE A 125 1.47 4.93 10.99
N ASN A 126 0.95 4.71 12.19
CA ASN A 126 -0.43 4.94 12.54
C ASN A 126 -0.52 5.71 13.86
N ALA A 127 -1.11 6.91 13.83
CA ALA A 127 -1.23 7.80 14.97
C ALA A 127 -2.14 7.24 16.10
N ASN A 128 -3.11 6.38 15.77
CA ASN A 128 -4.15 5.96 16.72
C ASN A 128 -3.95 4.58 17.35
N THR A 129 -2.90 3.86 17.01
CA THR A 129 -2.71 2.51 17.55
C THR A 129 -1.53 2.44 18.51
N SER A 130 -1.81 1.88 19.70
CA SER A 130 -0.79 1.32 20.58
C SER A 130 -0.19 0.03 20.03
N GLN A 131 -0.65 -0.45 18.87
CA GLN A 131 -0.15 -1.67 18.26
C GLN A 131 1.20 -1.42 17.61
N GLU A 132 2.13 -2.27 17.97
CA GLU A 132 3.45 -2.36 17.35
C GLU A 132 3.30 -2.54 15.84
N LEU A 133 3.82 -1.61 15.08
CA LEU A 133 4.02 -1.82 13.64
C LEU A 133 5.11 -2.86 13.49
N VAL A 134 4.72 -4.10 13.30
CA VAL A 134 5.63 -5.21 13.01
C VAL A 134 6.07 -5.08 11.56
N LEU A 135 7.15 -4.35 11.37
CA LEU A 135 7.90 -4.42 10.12
C LEU A 135 8.99 -5.47 10.31
N GLY A 136 8.90 -6.54 9.56
CA GLY A 136 9.77 -7.69 9.44
C GLY A 136 10.96 -7.78 10.42
N ASP A 137 10.93 -8.65 11.37
CA ASP A 137 11.81 -8.97 12.50
C ASP A 137 11.83 -7.95 13.67
N GLY A 138 10.74 -7.85 14.25
CA GLY A 138 10.23 -7.49 15.57
C GLY A 138 10.96 -6.49 16.48
N LYS A 139 12.25 -6.46 16.62
CA LYS A 139 12.90 -5.72 17.72
C LYS A 139 13.37 -4.30 17.39
N LEU A 140 13.84 -4.05 16.20
CA LEU A 140 14.36 -2.73 15.82
C LEU A 140 13.29 -1.77 15.31
N ALA A 141 12.24 -2.33 14.72
CA ALA A 141 11.06 -1.58 14.33
C ALA A 141 10.34 -1.00 15.57
N VAL A 142 10.38 -1.69 16.72
CA VAL A 142 9.69 -1.28 17.94
C VAL A 142 10.25 0.01 18.51
N GLU A 143 11.56 0.14 18.72
CA GLU A 143 12.13 1.31 19.39
C GLU A 143 12.09 2.57 18.50
N HIS A 144 12.50 2.47 17.25
CA HIS A 144 12.50 3.62 16.34
C HIS A 144 11.10 3.90 15.77
N GLY A 145 10.30 2.86 15.58
CA GLY A 145 8.92 3.00 15.16
C GLY A 145 8.06 3.69 16.22
N GLN A 146 8.28 3.41 17.50
CA GLN A 146 7.60 4.08 18.60
C GLN A 146 7.89 5.58 18.63
N VAL A 147 9.16 5.97 18.56
CA VAL A 147 9.57 7.38 18.55
C VAL A 147 8.99 8.11 17.33
N ALA A 148 9.03 7.50 16.15
CA ALA A 148 8.48 8.09 14.95
C ALA A 148 6.95 8.23 15.03
N ARG A 149 6.26 7.23 15.59
CA ARG A 149 4.82 7.26 15.81
C ARG A 149 4.43 8.35 16.79
N ASP A 150 5.10 8.43 17.94
CA ASP A 150 4.80 9.43 18.97
C ASP A 150 5.06 10.83 18.44
N PHE A 151 6.15 11.04 17.71
CA PHE A 151 6.42 12.32 17.05
C PHE A 151 5.33 12.63 16.00
N TYR A 152 4.93 11.68 15.18
CA TYR A 152 3.87 11.87 14.19
C TYR A 152 2.55 12.21 14.86
N ALA A 153 2.14 11.43 15.89
CA ALA A 153 0.88 11.62 16.58
C ALA A 153 0.80 12.95 17.33
N ASP A 154 1.90 13.37 17.97
CA ASP A 154 1.89 14.51 18.86
C ASP A 154 2.20 15.84 18.16
N TYR A 155 2.93 15.81 17.03
CA TYR A 155 3.47 17.03 16.41
C TYR A 155 3.16 17.19 14.93
N VAL A 156 2.78 16.13 14.24
CA VAL A 156 2.59 16.16 12.76
C VAL A 156 1.15 15.90 12.36
N TRP A 157 0.50 14.95 13.04
CA TRP A 157 -0.85 14.54 12.66
C TRP A 157 -1.89 15.61 13.00
N ASP A 158 -2.59 16.05 11.97
CA ASP A 158 -3.73 16.96 12.06
C ASP A 158 -4.85 16.43 11.18
N TYR A 159 -6.05 16.26 11.74
CA TYR A 159 -7.15 15.62 11.04
C TYR A 159 -7.58 16.38 9.77
N GLU A 160 -7.66 17.71 9.86
CA GLU A 160 -8.11 18.53 8.72
C GLU A 160 -7.08 18.48 7.59
N LEU A 161 -5.80 18.60 7.93
CA LEU A 161 -4.71 18.50 6.97
C LEU A 161 -4.63 17.12 6.32
N GLU A 162 -4.76 16.05 7.09
CA GLU A 162 -4.74 14.67 6.55
C GLU A 162 -5.97 14.40 5.67
N TYR A 163 -7.14 14.97 6.02
CA TYR A 163 -8.32 14.90 5.16
C TYR A 163 -8.12 15.61 3.82
N GLU A 164 -7.53 16.81 3.82
CA GLU A 164 -7.22 17.55 2.59
C GLU A 164 -6.19 16.80 1.71
N LYS A 165 -5.17 16.22 2.33
CA LYS A 165 -4.19 15.39 1.63
C LYS A 165 -4.85 14.16 1.00
N TRP A 166 -5.65 13.44 1.77
CA TRP A 166 -6.39 12.27 1.28
C TRP A 166 -7.28 12.62 0.09
N TYR A 167 -8.05 13.70 0.21
CA TYR A 167 -8.92 14.14 -0.88
C TYR A 167 -8.13 14.51 -2.14
N SER A 168 -7.00 15.18 -1.96
CA SER A 168 -6.11 15.52 -3.07
C SER A 168 -5.53 14.27 -3.75
N GLN A 169 -5.21 13.23 -3.00
CA GLN A 169 -4.71 11.96 -3.52
C GLN A 169 -5.79 11.19 -4.29
N ILE A 170 -7.04 11.21 -3.81
CA ILE A 170 -8.19 10.67 -4.55
C ILE A 170 -8.31 11.36 -5.90
N LEU A 171 -8.38 12.69 -5.91
CA LEU A 171 -8.51 13.47 -7.13
C LEU A 171 -7.35 13.26 -8.10
N PHE A 172 -6.13 13.20 -7.57
CA PHE A 172 -4.94 12.93 -8.38
C PHE A 172 -5.02 11.56 -9.05
N PHE A 173 -5.35 10.52 -8.30
CA PHE A 173 -5.42 9.17 -8.83
C PHE A 173 -6.60 9.00 -9.78
N GLN A 174 -7.76 9.56 -9.44
CA GLN A 174 -8.93 9.61 -10.30
C GLN A 174 -8.60 10.26 -11.65
N ASN A 175 -8.03 11.46 -11.64
CA ASN A 175 -7.64 12.17 -12.87
C ASN A 175 -6.65 11.36 -13.71
N TYR A 176 -5.70 10.66 -13.08
CA TYR A 176 -4.78 9.79 -13.78
C TYR A 176 -5.53 8.68 -14.52
N LEU A 177 -6.45 7.97 -13.84
CA LEU A 177 -7.22 6.86 -14.41
C LEU A 177 -8.14 7.35 -15.54
N GLU A 178 -8.82 8.48 -15.35
CA GLU A 178 -9.68 9.09 -16.35
C GLU A 178 -8.91 9.51 -17.61
N ASN A 179 -7.75 10.13 -17.45
CA ASN A 179 -6.87 10.51 -18.56
C ASN A 179 -6.36 9.31 -19.36
N LYS A 180 -6.27 8.13 -18.73
CA LYS A 180 -5.91 6.87 -19.37
C LYS A 180 -7.12 6.08 -19.89
N ASN A 181 -8.35 6.56 -19.68
CA ASN A 181 -9.61 5.87 -19.98
C ASN A 181 -9.71 4.49 -19.29
N ILE A 182 -9.21 4.38 -18.08
CA ILE A 182 -9.27 3.17 -17.25
C ILE A 182 -10.51 3.25 -16.35
N LYS A 183 -11.29 2.18 -16.30
CA LYS A 183 -12.46 2.10 -15.39
C LYS A 183 -11.99 1.73 -13.98
N TYR A 184 -12.57 2.39 -12.97
CA TYR A 184 -12.19 2.21 -11.57
C TYR A 184 -13.40 2.27 -10.62
N ILE A 185 -13.16 1.77 -9.40
CA ILE A 185 -14.03 1.90 -8.22
C ILE A 185 -13.13 2.31 -7.05
N PHE A 186 -13.56 3.29 -6.29
CA PHE A 186 -12.92 3.78 -5.06
C PHE A 186 -13.77 3.43 -3.85
#